data_4e1c3365101a85c557b6917dc655e3aa
#
_entry.id   4e1c3365101a85c557b6917dc655e3aa
#
_cell.length_a   1.000
_cell.length_b   1.000
_cell.length_c   1.000
_cell.angle_alpha   90.00
_cell.angle_beta   90.00
_cell.angle_gamma   90.00
#
_symmetry.space_group_name_H-M   'P 1'
#
loop_
_entity.id
_entity.type
_entity.pdbx_description
1 polymer ?
#
loop_
_entity_poly.entity_id
_entity_poly.type
_entity_poly.pdbx_seq_one_letter_code
_entity_poly.pdbx_strand_id
1 'polypeptide(L)'
;MTVEDTANRPVVLLLDGHSIAFRAFYALPPEGFTTSGGQHTYAGYGFLSMLSHLVTEEKPDYIVAAFDEGSGTFRHQEYPAYKAQRAETPAEFIGQVELLREVLHALGIPTVSSREYEADDLIATLSLTAKNEGMQSFICTGDRDSFQLIDDVTTVLYPTKGVSTLVRYTPEKVKERYNVTPAQYPD
;
A
#
# COMPACT_ATOMS: atom_id res chain seq x y z
N MET A 1 -19.99 -13.65 -14.75
CA MET A 1 -19.29 -14.37 -13.67
C MET A 1 -20.22 -14.36 -12.47
N THR A 2 -20.52 -15.51 -11.88
CA THR A 2 -21.43 -15.61 -10.73
C THR A 2 -20.65 -15.35 -9.43
N VAL A 3 -21.30 -14.85 -8.41
CA VAL A 3 -20.72 -14.53 -7.09
C VAL A 3 -20.03 -15.76 -6.44
N GLU A 4 -20.42 -16.98 -6.81
CA GLU A 4 -19.78 -18.23 -6.35
C GLU A 4 -18.37 -18.47 -6.93
N ASP A 5 -18.04 -17.87 -8.07
CA ASP A 5 -16.74 -18.05 -8.73
C ASP A 5 -15.61 -17.23 -8.08
N THR A 6 -15.95 -16.22 -7.28
CA THR A 6 -14.96 -15.37 -6.58
C THR A 6 -14.60 -15.91 -5.19
N ALA A 7 -15.48 -16.66 -4.54
CA ALA A 7 -15.31 -17.09 -3.15
C ALA A 7 -14.18 -18.12 -2.92
N ASN A 8 -13.64 -18.74 -3.99
CA ASN A 8 -12.63 -19.79 -3.89
C ASN A 8 -11.30 -19.44 -4.58
N ARG A 9 -11.07 -18.15 -4.88
CA ARG A 9 -9.82 -17.71 -5.51
C ARG A 9 -8.77 -17.42 -4.44
N PRO A 10 -7.51 -17.78 -4.68
CA PRO A 10 -6.42 -17.33 -3.80
C PRO A 10 -6.39 -15.80 -3.72
N VAL A 11 -6.03 -15.30 -2.56
CA VAL A 11 -5.99 -13.87 -2.26
C VAL A 11 -4.56 -13.40 -2.12
N VAL A 12 -4.16 -12.37 -2.85
CA VAL A 12 -2.92 -11.64 -2.61
C VAL A 12 -3.20 -10.29 -1.97
N LEU A 13 -2.51 -10.01 -0.87
CA LEU A 13 -2.47 -8.70 -0.21
C LEU A 13 -1.26 -7.93 -0.71
N LEU A 14 -1.50 -6.82 -1.40
CA LEU A 14 -0.50 -5.90 -1.90
C LEU A 14 -0.45 -4.68 -0.99
N LEU A 15 0.70 -4.41 -0.39
CA LEU A 15 0.92 -3.33 0.56
C LEU A 15 1.73 -2.21 -0.10
N ASP A 16 1.20 -1.00 -0.07
CA ASP A 16 1.96 0.22 -0.37
C ASP A 16 2.79 0.59 0.86
N GLY A 17 4.06 0.20 0.83
CA GLY A 17 4.95 0.28 1.97
C GLY A 17 5.15 1.71 2.48
N HIS A 18 5.42 2.65 1.57
CA HIS A 18 5.61 4.05 1.94
C HIS A 18 4.32 4.72 2.40
N SER A 19 3.23 4.55 1.68
CA SER A 19 1.95 5.17 2.02
C SER A 19 1.45 4.73 3.41
N ILE A 20 1.51 3.43 3.70
CA ILE A 20 1.09 2.90 5.01
C ILE A 20 2.03 3.37 6.12
N ALA A 21 3.36 3.33 5.89
CA ALA A 21 4.35 3.77 6.86
C ALA A 21 4.23 5.27 7.15
N PHE A 22 4.04 6.12 6.13
CA PHE A 22 3.80 7.56 6.30
C PHE A 22 2.53 7.83 7.11
N ARG A 23 1.48 7.08 6.83
CA ARG A 23 0.25 7.22 7.58
C ARG A 23 0.44 6.88 9.06
N ALA A 24 1.16 5.81 9.36
CA ALA A 24 1.49 5.43 10.73
C ALA A 24 2.38 6.48 11.42
N PHE A 25 3.35 7.01 10.69
CA PHE A 25 4.25 8.07 11.16
C PHE A 25 3.51 9.31 11.65
N TYR A 26 2.47 9.75 10.92
CA TYR A 26 1.69 10.92 11.31
C TYR A 26 0.50 10.62 12.22
N ALA A 27 0.12 9.37 12.38
CA ALA A 27 -1.02 8.98 13.21
C ALA A 27 -0.63 8.63 14.66
N LEU A 28 0.63 8.29 14.90
CA LEU A 28 1.12 7.86 16.20
C LEU A 28 2.08 8.91 16.80
N PRO A 29 1.98 9.18 18.11
CA PRO A 29 2.93 10.06 18.77
C PRO A 29 4.31 9.39 18.84
N PRO A 30 5.43 10.13 18.69
CA PRO A 30 6.77 9.55 18.79
C PRO A 30 7.13 9.10 20.23
N GLU A 31 6.45 9.66 21.23
CA GLU A 31 6.70 9.35 22.64
C GLU A 31 6.31 7.90 22.95
N GLY A 32 7.23 7.17 23.56
CA GLY A 32 7.03 5.75 23.91
C GLY A 32 7.38 4.76 22.79
N PHE A 33 7.75 5.23 21.60
CA PHE A 33 8.16 4.40 20.47
C PHE A 33 9.61 4.65 20.06
N THR A 34 10.48 4.81 21.05
CA THR A 34 11.91 4.99 20.82
C THR A 34 12.67 3.87 21.54
N THR A 35 13.59 3.22 20.83
CA THR A 35 14.48 2.20 21.44
C THR A 35 15.41 2.85 22.45
N SER A 36 16.05 2.02 23.30
CA SER A 36 17.10 2.49 24.23
C SER A 36 18.30 3.13 23.51
N GLY A 37 18.51 2.82 22.24
CA GLY A 37 19.51 3.44 21.35
C GLY A 37 19.07 4.75 20.68
N GLY A 38 17.86 5.25 20.96
CA GLY A 38 17.34 6.51 20.39
C GLY A 38 16.66 6.35 19.02
N GLN A 39 16.52 5.13 18.49
CA GLN A 39 15.88 4.88 17.22
C GLN A 39 14.36 4.94 17.34
N HIS A 40 13.69 5.72 16.51
CA HIS A 40 12.23 5.80 16.43
C HIS A 40 11.65 4.57 15.72
N THR A 41 10.50 4.07 16.20
CA THR A 41 9.88 2.83 15.70
C THR A 41 8.36 2.95 15.45
N TYR A 42 7.77 4.11 15.66
CA TYR A 42 6.30 4.29 15.62
C TYR A 42 5.68 4.07 14.23
N ALA A 43 6.36 4.45 13.14
CA ALA A 43 5.88 4.15 11.80
C ALA A 43 5.89 2.64 11.52
N GLY A 44 6.97 1.95 11.90
CA GLY A 44 7.08 0.50 11.79
C GLY A 44 6.04 -0.22 12.65
N TYR A 45 5.85 0.22 13.90
CA TYR A 45 4.82 -0.33 14.79
C TYR A 45 3.41 -0.19 14.20
N GLY A 46 3.06 1.00 13.71
CA GLY A 46 1.75 1.23 13.13
C GLY A 46 1.52 0.44 11.85
N PHE A 47 2.56 0.31 11.01
CA PHE A 47 2.52 -0.54 9.83
C PHE A 47 2.27 -2.01 10.20
N LEU A 48 3.03 -2.55 11.13
CA LEU A 48 2.90 -3.95 11.55
C LEU A 48 1.55 -4.21 12.26
N SER A 49 1.04 -3.24 13.00
CA SER A 49 -0.30 -3.32 13.60
C SER A 49 -1.39 -3.40 12.53
N MET A 50 -1.28 -2.59 11.47
CA MET A 50 -2.20 -2.65 10.32
C MET A 50 -2.07 -3.97 9.57
N LEU A 51 -0.85 -4.43 9.32
CA LEU A 51 -0.59 -5.71 8.66
C LEU A 51 -1.20 -6.87 9.45
N SER A 52 -1.01 -6.91 10.78
CA SER A 52 -1.61 -7.94 11.64
C SER A 52 -3.14 -7.95 11.55
N HIS A 53 -3.76 -6.76 11.53
CA HIS A 53 -5.21 -6.63 11.35
C HIS A 53 -5.66 -7.15 9.98
N LEU A 54 -4.97 -6.74 8.91
CA LEU A 54 -5.27 -7.19 7.55
C LEU A 54 -5.14 -8.71 7.38
N VAL A 55 -4.09 -9.30 7.92
CA VAL A 55 -3.90 -10.77 7.88
C VAL A 55 -5.02 -11.50 8.61
N THR A 56 -5.49 -10.97 9.73
CA THR A 56 -6.57 -11.57 10.53
C THR A 56 -7.92 -11.50 9.83
N GLU A 57 -8.24 -10.32 9.25
CA GLU A 57 -9.54 -10.06 8.63
C GLU A 57 -9.64 -10.63 7.22
N GLU A 58 -8.60 -10.42 6.39
CA GLU A 58 -8.63 -10.76 4.97
C GLU A 58 -8.11 -12.17 4.67
N LYS A 59 -7.34 -12.76 5.58
CA LYS A 59 -6.74 -14.10 5.49
C LYS A 59 -6.08 -14.36 4.12
N PRO A 60 -5.16 -13.48 3.68
CA PRO A 60 -4.54 -13.62 2.37
C PRO A 60 -3.67 -14.88 2.29
N ASP A 61 -3.64 -15.51 1.11
CA ASP A 61 -2.74 -16.63 0.82
C ASP A 61 -1.31 -16.14 0.54
N TYR A 62 -1.19 -14.90 0.01
CA TYR A 62 0.08 -14.28 -0.34
C TYR A 62 0.10 -12.83 0.11
N ILE A 63 1.28 -12.34 0.49
CA ILE A 63 1.50 -10.94 0.88
C ILE A 63 2.75 -10.42 0.18
N VAL A 64 2.68 -9.23 -0.41
CA VAL A 64 3.83 -8.54 -1.01
C VAL A 64 3.77 -7.07 -0.61
N ALA A 65 4.90 -6.49 -0.23
CA ALA A 65 5.00 -5.06 0.04
C ALA A 65 5.85 -4.35 -1.04
N ALA A 66 5.30 -3.31 -1.66
CA ALA A 66 6.00 -2.49 -2.63
C ALA A 66 6.55 -1.22 -1.96
N PHE A 67 7.77 -0.85 -2.32
CA PHE A 67 8.43 0.34 -1.80
C PHE A 67 9.03 1.17 -2.95
N ASP A 68 9.01 2.50 -2.79
CA ASP A 68 9.76 3.39 -3.67
C ASP A 68 11.26 3.33 -3.37
N GLU A 69 12.10 3.45 -4.40
CA GLU A 69 13.58 3.60 -4.26
C GLU A 69 14.06 5.05 -4.44
N GLY A 70 13.25 6.03 -4.06
CA GLY A 70 13.63 7.44 -4.09
C GLY A 70 13.30 8.15 -5.41
N SER A 71 14.08 9.19 -5.76
CA SER A 71 13.91 9.98 -6.97
C SER A 71 14.71 9.37 -8.13
N GLY A 72 14.17 9.40 -9.35
CA GLY A 72 14.89 8.94 -10.55
C GLY A 72 14.07 8.04 -11.45
N THR A 73 12.77 7.89 -11.17
CA THR A 73 11.85 7.14 -12.01
C THR A 73 11.73 7.76 -13.40
N PHE A 74 11.22 6.99 -14.38
CA PHE A 74 11.01 7.50 -15.75
C PHE A 74 10.20 8.81 -15.76
N ARG A 75 9.26 9.03 -14.80
CA ARG A 75 8.49 10.28 -14.69
C ARG A 75 9.37 11.49 -14.39
N HIS A 76 10.41 11.33 -13.59
CA HIS A 76 11.37 12.42 -13.31
C HIS A 76 12.27 12.69 -14.53
N GLN A 77 12.56 11.67 -15.35
CA GLN A 77 13.35 11.82 -16.58
C GLN A 77 12.54 12.56 -17.65
N GLU A 78 11.26 12.24 -17.80
CA GLU A 78 10.37 12.89 -18.78
C GLU A 78 9.89 14.27 -18.32
N TYR A 79 9.67 14.44 -17.00
CA TYR A 79 9.21 15.70 -16.42
C TYR A 79 9.97 16.02 -15.13
N PRO A 80 11.08 16.78 -15.22
CA PRO A 80 11.95 17.08 -14.06
C PRO A 80 11.26 17.81 -12.90
N ALA A 81 10.12 18.50 -13.15
CA ALA A 81 9.31 19.12 -12.12
C ALA A 81 8.33 18.15 -11.42
N TYR A 82 8.31 16.87 -11.82
CA TYR A 82 7.45 15.87 -11.20
C TYR A 82 7.75 15.74 -9.71
N LYS A 83 6.73 15.94 -8.87
CA LYS A 83 6.84 15.89 -7.41
C LYS A 83 7.86 16.86 -6.78
N ALA A 84 8.42 17.84 -7.53
CA ALA A 84 9.43 18.79 -7.04
C ALA A 84 8.95 19.69 -5.89
N GLN A 85 7.64 19.82 -5.69
CA GLN A 85 7.04 20.61 -4.61
C GLN A 85 6.75 19.78 -3.34
N ARG A 86 7.06 18.48 -3.33
CA ARG A 86 6.88 17.67 -2.12
C ARG A 86 7.88 18.12 -1.04
N ALA A 87 7.39 18.24 0.19
CA ALA A 87 8.26 18.48 1.34
C ALA A 87 9.30 17.36 1.46
N GLU A 88 10.49 17.69 1.95
CA GLU A 88 11.51 16.70 2.24
C GLU A 88 10.98 15.65 3.23
N THR A 89 11.34 14.41 2.98
CA THR A 89 10.98 13.30 3.86
C THR A 89 11.72 13.47 5.19
N PRO A 90 11.02 13.46 6.35
CA PRO A 90 11.69 13.56 7.64
C PRO A 90 12.76 12.48 7.82
N ALA A 91 13.92 12.87 8.34
CA ALA A 91 15.04 11.93 8.54
C ALA A 91 14.67 10.76 9.45
N GLU A 92 13.85 11.02 10.48
CA GLU A 92 13.32 10.02 11.40
C GLU A 92 12.44 8.98 10.69
N PHE A 93 11.78 9.36 9.60
CA PHE A 93 10.97 8.43 8.81
C PHE A 93 11.83 7.47 7.98
N ILE A 94 12.90 7.98 7.36
CA ILE A 94 13.77 7.19 6.47
C ILE A 94 14.32 5.98 7.22
N GLY A 95 14.91 6.15 8.40
CA GLY A 95 15.44 5.04 9.19
C GLY A 95 14.39 4.02 9.65
N GLN A 96 13.13 4.44 9.80
CA GLN A 96 12.05 3.53 10.15
C GLN A 96 11.58 2.67 8.95
N VAL A 97 11.66 3.19 7.73
CA VAL A 97 11.34 2.42 6.52
C VAL A 97 12.37 1.31 6.29
N GLU A 98 13.65 1.61 6.47
CA GLU A 98 14.72 0.62 6.37
C GLU A 98 14.52 -0.51 7.39
N LEU A 99 14.30 -0.17 8.66
CA LEU A 99 13.99 -1.14 9.72
C LEU A 99 12.73 -1.96 9.39
N LEU A 100 11.69 -1.32 8.87
CA LEU A 100 10.47 -2.02 8.47
C LEU A 100 10.74 -3.06 7.38
N ARG A 101 11.54 -2.75 6.37
CA ARG A 101 11.93 -3.71 5.32
C ARG A 101 12.69 -4.91 5.90
N GLU A 102 13.59 -4.69 6.87
CA GLU A 102 14.29 -5.77 7.58
C GLU A 102 13.31 -6.67 8.35
N VAL A 103 12.33 -6.07 9.03
CA VAL A 103 11.31 -6.84 9.77
C VAL A 103 10.42 -7.63 8.81
N LEU A 104 9.98 -7.05 7.69
CA LEU A 104 9.20 -7.78 6.69
C LEU A 104 9.98 -8.96 6.11
N HIS A 105 11.26 -8.75 5.82
CA HIS A 105 12.15 -9.83 5.38
C HIS A 105 12.26 -10.96 6.42
N ALA A 106 12.44 -10.60 7.72
CA ALA A 106 12.49 -11.57 8.81
C ALA A 106 11.16 -12.35 9.00
N LEU A 107 10.04 -11.74 8.66
CA LEU A 107 8.71 -12.37 8.64
C LEU A 107 8.48 -13.24 7.38
N GLY A 108 9.43 -13.28 6.44
CA GLY A 108 9.27 -13.98 5.16
C GLY A 108 8.32 -13.30 4.18
N ILE A 109 8.04 -12.01 4.37
CA ILE A 109 7.18 -11.23 3.49
C ILE A 109 8.05 -10.61 2.38
N PRO A 110 7.84 -10.97 1.10
CA PRO A 110 8.56 -10.39 -0.02
C PRO A 110 8.35 -8.88 -0.10
N THR A 111 9.46 -8.16 -0.32
CA THR A 111 9.41 -6.73 -0.66
C THR A 111 9.91 -6.52 -2.09
N VAL A 112 9.23 -5.66 -2.83
CA VAL A 112 9.59 -5.28 -4.20
C VAL A 112 9.82 -3.79 -4.29
N SER A 113 10.79 -3.40 -5.11
CA SER A 113 11.10 -2.00 -5.40
C SER A 113 11.77 -1.89 -6.76
N SER A 114 11.78 -0.70 -7.35
CA SER A 114 12.42 -0.44 -8.64
C SER A 114 13.02 0.97 -8.66
N ARG A 115 14.14 1.14 -9.38
CA ARG A 115 14.71 2.45 -9.63
C ARG A 115 14.00 3.20 -10.75
N GLU A 116 13.31 2.49 -11.64
CA GLU A 116 12.66 3.06 -12.81
C GLU A 116 11.18 3.35 -12.57
N TYR A 117 10.53 2.58 -11.68
CA TYR A 117 9.10 2.61 -11.41
C TYR A 117 8.81 2.92 -9.95
N GLU A 118 7.67 3.57 -9.71
CA GLU A 118 7.17 3.83 -8.37
C GLU A 118 6.44 2.59 -7.78
N ALA A 119 6.23 2.59 -6.46
CA ALA A 119 5.49 1.51 -5.79
C ALA A 119 4.10 1.28 -6.40
N ASP A 120 3.42 2.35 -6.83
CA ASP A 120 2.10 2.29 -7.48
C ASP A 120 2.15 1.49 -8.80
N ASP A 121 3.20 1.65 -9.61
CA ASP A 121 3.38 0.92 -10.86
C ASP A 121 3.60 -0.58 -10.59
N LEU A 122 4.38 -0.88 -9.54
CA LEU A 122 4.62 -2.26 -9.12
C LEU A 122 3.34 -2.91 -8.60
N ILE A 123 2.55 -2.20 -7.79
CA ILE A 123 1.26 -2.68 -7.28
C ILE A 123 0.30 -2.94 -8.44
N ALA A 124 0.21 -2.02 -9.39
CA ALA A 124 -0.63 -2.19 -10.58
C ALA A 124 -0.22 -3.42 -11.39
N THR A 125 1.08 -3.60 -11.60
CA THR A 125 1.64 -4.76 -12.31
C THR A 125 1.34 -6.07 -11.58
N LEU A 126 1.55 -6.11 -10.26
CA LEU A 126 1.29 -7.29 -9.45
C LEU A 126 -0.21 -7.63 -9.39
N SER A 127 -1.08 -6.62 -9.28
CA SER A 127 -2.53 -6.80 -9.31
C SER A 127 -3.00 -7.38 -10.64
N LEU A 128 -2.48 -6.86 -11.76
CA LEU A 128 -2.78 -7.41 -13.10
C LEU A 128 -2.27 -8.85 -13.26
N THR A 129 -1.06 -9.14 -12.76
CA THR A 129 -0.49 -10.48 -12.78
C THR A 129 -1.36 -11.45 -11.97
N ALA A 130 -1.73 -11.09 -10.76
CA ALA A 130 -2.62 -11.87 -9.91
C ALA A 130 -3.96 -12.17 -10.58
N LYS A 131 -4.57 -11.17 -11.22
CA LYS A 131 -5.80 -11.31 -11.99
C LYS A 131 -5.64 -12.34 -13.12
N ASN A 132 -4.54 -12.29 -13.87
CA ASN A 132 -4.25 -13.22 -14.97
C ASN A 132 -4.04 -14.65 -14.46
N GLU A 133 -3.53 -14.81 -13.23
CA GLU A 133 -3.37 -16.10 -12.54
C GLU A 133 -4.66 -16.55 -11.80
N GLY A 134 -5.77 -15.85 -11.99
CA GLY A 134 -7.07 -16.22 -11.41
C GLY A 134 -7.21 -15.89 -9.91
N MET A 135 -6.36 -15.00 -9.35
CA MET A 135 -6.38 -14.60 -7.96
C MET A 135 -7.24 -13.35 -7.74
N GLN A 136 -7.58 -13.10 -6.48
CA GLN A 136 -8.09 -11.80 -6.02
C GLN A 136 -6.95 -10.95 -5.46
N SER A 137 -7.04 -9.62 -5.64
CA SER A 137 -6.09 -8.68 -5.07
C SER A 137 -6.76 -7.76 -4.05
N PHE A 138 -6.18 -7.67 -2.85
CA PHE A 138 -6.47 -6.60 -1.91
C PHE A 138 -5.28 -5.65 -1.87
N ILE A 139 -5.50 -4.39 -2.26
CA ILE A 139 -4.46 -3.35 -2.27
C ILE A 139 -4.67 -2.47 -1.05
N CYS A 140 -3.74 -2.48 -0.10
CA CYS A 140 -3.75 -1.54 1.02
C CYS A 140 -2.86 -0.35 0.73
N THR A 141 -3.47 0.81 0.53
CA THR A 141 -2.79 2.08 0.26
C THR A 141 -3.62 3.27 0.75
N GLY A 142 -2.96 4.36 1.12
CA GLY A 142 -3.57 5.67 1.37
C GLY A 142 -3.65 6.55 0.13
N ASP A 143 -3.21 6.07 -1.02
CA ASP A 143 -3.30 6.79 -2.29
C ASP A 143 -4.60 6.43 -3.04
N ARG A 144 -5.36 7.46 -3.38
CA ARG A 144 -6.63 7.31 -4.11
C ARG A 144 -6.43 7.03 -5.59
N ASP A 145 -5.27 7.32 -6.13
CA ASP A 145 -4.98 7.03 -7.54
C ASP A 145 -5.06 5.52 -7.81
N SER A 146 -4.85 4.68 -6.77
CA SER A 146 -5.07 3.25 -6.84
C SER A 146 -6.53 2.83 -7.07
N PHE A 147 -7.51 3.74 -6.92
CA PHE A 147 -8.92 3.42 -7.20
C PHE A 147 -9.18 3.07 -8.65
N GLN A 148 -8.35 3.53 -9.57
CA GLN A 148 -8.40 3.12 -10.98
C GLN A 148 -8.13 1.62 -11.19
N LEU A 149 -7.48 0.94 -10.25
CA LEU A 149 -7.16 -0.48 -10.32
C LEU A 149 -8.31 -1.38 -9.88
N ILE A 150 -9.36 -0.79 -9.28
CA ILE A 150 -10.51 -1.54 -8.73
C ILE A 150 -11.32 -2.16 -9.87
N ASP A 151 -11.58 -3.45 -9.74
CA ASP A 151 -12.47 -4.20 -10.63
C ASP A 151 -13.17 -5.36 -9.86
N ASP A 152 -13.71 -6.33 -10.60
CA ASP A 152 -14.44 -7.47 -10.02
C ASP A 152 -13.58 -8.39 -9.12
N VAL A 153 -12.25 -8.31 -9.23
CA VAL A 153 -11.30 -9.15 -8.48
C VAL A 153 -10.27 -8.33 -7.69
N THR A 154 -10.27 -7.03 -7.85
CA THR A 154 -9.36 -6.09 -7.16
C THR A 154 -10.13 -5.14 -6.27
N THR A 155 -9.82 -5.13 -4.99
CA THR A 155 -10.40 -4.24 -3.98
C THR A 155 -9.31 -3.39 -3.35
N VAL A 156 -9.55 -2.09 -3.16
CA VAL A 156 -8.65 -1.21 -2.40
C VAL A 156 -9.13 -1.10 -0.96
N LEU A 157 -8.23 -1.38 -0.03
CA LEU A 157 -8.39 -1.23 1.42
C LEU A 157 -7.76 0.12 1.81
N TYR A 158 -8.62 1.13 1.93
CA TYR A 158 -8.19 2.51 2.14
C TYR A 158 -8.23 2.89 3.63
N PRO A 159 -7.10 3.23 4.25
CA PRO A 159 -7.07 3.66 5.64
C PRO A 159 -7.73 5.02 5.81
N THR A 160 -8.68 5.16 6.74
CA THR A 160 -9.43 6.41 6.96
C THR A 160 -9.10 7.08 8.28
N LYS A 161 -8.97 6.34 9.38
CA LYS A 161 -8.69 6.89 10.70
C LYS A 161 -7.63 6.04 11.42
N GLY A 162 -6.54 6.68 11.80
CA GLY A 162 -5.43 5.97 12.46
C GLY A 162 -4.85 4.87 11.57
N VAL A 163 -4.41 3.79 12.18
CA VAL A 163 -3.79 2.63 11.52
C VAL A 163 -4.69 1.40 11.42
N SER A 164 -5.92 1.45 11.96
CA SER A 164 -6.79 0.25 12.06
C SER A 164 -8.13 0.38 11.35
N THR A 165 -8.56 1.60 10.98
CA THR A 165 -9.86 1.78 10.34
C THR A 165 -9.70 1.84 8.82
N LEU A 166 -10.14 0.79 8.15
CA LEU A 166 -10.09 0.65 6.69
C LEU A 166 -11.49 0.73 6.08
N VAL A 167 -11.56 1.31 4.90
CA VAL A 167 -12.76 1.26 4.04
C VAL A 167 -12.43 0.43 2.81
N ARG A 168 -13.26 -0.57 2.54
CA ARG A 168 -13.18 -1.38 1.32
C ARG A 168 -13.80 -0.61 0.17
N TYR A 169 -13.02 -0.34 -0.85
CA TYR A 169 -13.48 0.26 -2.09
C TYR A 169 -13.62 -0.81 -3.16
N THR A 170 -14.86 -1.06 -3.56
CA THR A 170 -15.27 -1.88 -4.71
C THR A 170 -15.74 -0.95 -5.84
N PRO A 171 -16.02 -1.46 -7.07
CA PRO A 171 -16.59 -0.64 -8.14
C PRO A 171 -17.84 0.11 -7.71
N GLU A 172 -18.74 -0.56 -6.96
CA GLU A 172 -19.99 0.04 -6.46
C GLU A 172 -19.70 1.16 -5.47
N LYS A 173 -18.72 0.95 -4.56
CA LYS A 173 -18.36 1.94 -3.54
C LYS A 173 -17.71 3.19 -4.15
N VAL A 174 -16.90 3.03 -5.19
CA VAL A 174 -16.36 4.18 -5.97
C VAL A 174 -17.51 4.96 -6.60
N LYS A 175 -18.42 4.26 -7.28
CA LYS A 175 -19.56 4.88 -7.94
C LYS A 175 -20.50 5.58 -6.94
N GLU A 176 -20.79 4.96 -5.80
CA GLU A 176 -21.60 5.55 -4.73
C GLU A 176 -20.99 6.86 -4.21
N ARG A 177 -19.68 6.88 -4.00
CA ARG A 177 -19.01 8.01 -3.34
C ARG A 177 -18.62 9.14 -4.29
N TYR A 178 -18.20 8.81 -5.50
CA TYR A 178 -17.61 9.76 -6.45
C TYR A 178 -18.44 9.95 -7.71
N ASN A 179 -19.49 9.14 -7.90
CA ASN A 179 -20.38 9.15 -9.07
C ASN A 179 -19.67 8.84 -10.41
N VAL A 180 -18.51 8.18 -10.34
CA VAL A 180 -17.73 7.71 -11.48
C VAL A 180 -17.40 6.22 -11.33
N THR A 181 -17.07 5.54 -12.41
CA THR A 181 -16.50 4.18 -12.35
C THR A 181 -15.01 4.23 -12.01
N PRO A 182 -14.39 3.13 -11.53
CA PRO A 182 -12.96 3.07 -11.33
C PRO A 182 -12.14 3.50 -12.56
N ALA A 183 -12.54 3.07 -13.75
CA ALA A 183 -11.86 3.43 -15.01
C ALA A 183 -11.96 4.93 -15.36
N GLN A 184 -12.93 5.65 -14.80
CA GLN A 184 -13.12 7.10 -14.98
C GLN A 184 -12.51 7.92 -13.84
N TYR A 185 -11.97 7.25 -12.81
CA TYR A 185 -11.48 7.94 -11.61
C TYR A 185 -10.22 8.81 -11.86
N PRO A 186 -9.30 8.47 -12.80
CA PRO A 186 -8.15 9.31 -13.12
C PRO A 186 -8.48 10.63 -13.81
N ASP A 187 -9.65 10.77 -14.46
CA ASP A 187 -10.12 11.95 -15.18
C ASP A 187 -10.83 12.94 -14.24
#